data_549f9e29749d922c8c689dfe3b67352b
#
_entry.id   549f9e29749d922c8c689dfe3b67352b
#
_cell.length_a   1.000
_cell.length_b   1.000
_cell.length_c   1.000
_cell.angle_alpha   90.00
_cell.angle_beta   90.00
_cell.angle_gamma   90.00
#
_symmetry.space_group_name_H-M   'P 1'
#
loop_
_entity.id
_entity.type
_entity.pdbx_description
1 polymer ?
#
loop_
_entity_poly.entity_id
_entity_poly.type
_entity_poly.pdbx_seq_one_letter_code
_entity_poly.pdbx_strand_id
1 'polypeptide(L)'
;MNCSGCFKEIDYAGYCRKCLKDLFGGKKVEHVLPYNSPYKEDSNLYQERILKLSISGVQAKYSMRLDGSKLILTDRDGQYILKPIPVGQFKNLDQAPANEHLTMQLAGQLFKITVPPNAITYFSDHSPAYLVKRFDVKSDGQESKYPQEDFAQIAQVTEETHGKNYKYDLSYEEIGLLIKRHIPTYAIELEKFFRLVLFNYIFLNGDAHVKNFSAMLTDEGDHILTPAYDLLCTRIHSPGEADMALTLFKDRFSEAFDANGFYTYNDFLEFGMVLGIKETRVVKIIEEFNGKEASIDKLVDASFLRSDIKVIYKSMYRDKMTRMWIRYKK
;
A
#
# COMPACT_ATOMS: atom_id res chain seq x y z
N MET A 1 -25.37 0.16 -5.80
CA MET A 1 -24.04 -0.42 -6.07
C MET A 1 -22.96 0.40 -5.39
N ASN A 2 -21.77 -0.16 -5.13
CA ASN A 2 -20.68 0.62 -4.55
C ASN A 2 -19.75 1.15 -5.64
N CYS A 3 -19.29 2.39 -5.49
CA CYS A 3 -18.31 3.01 -6.36
C CYS A 3 -17.00 2.21 -6.36
N SER A 4 -16.50 1.86 -7.54
CA SER A 4 -15.27 1.10 -7.72
C SER A 4 -14.00 1.81 -7.19
N GLY A 5 -14.06 3.12 -6.89
CA GLY A 5 -12.96 3.88 -6.33
C GLY A 5 -13.03 4.07 -4.81
N CYS A 6 -14.17 4.46 -4.23
CA CYS A 6 -14.26 4.88 -2.82
C CYS A 6 -15.34 4.19 -1.99
N PHE A 7 -16.01 3.20 -2.52
CA PHE A 7 -17.11 2.45 -1.91
C PHE A 7 -18.38 3.26 -1.62
N LYS A 8 -18.46 4.54 -2.00
CA LYS A 8 -19.69 5.30 -1.87
C LYS A 8 -20.81 4.63 -2.68
N GLU A 9 -22.01 4.54 -2.12
CA GLU A 9 -23.16 4.03 -2.83
C GLU A 9 -23.54 4.92 -4.03
N ILE A 10 -23.76 4.30 -5.18
CA ILE A 10 -24.14 4.93 -6.46
C ILE A 10 -25.15 4.05 -7.20
N ASP A 11 -25.90 4.63 -8.13
CA ASP A 11 -27.01 3.97 -8.84
C ASP A 11 -26.57 3.15 -10.06
N TYR A 12 -25.28 3.20 -10.41
CA TYR A 12 -24.71 2.55 -11.59
C TYR A 12 -23.38 1.87 -11.26
N ALA A 13 -22.92 0.94 -12.10
CA ALA A 13 -21.61 0.33 -11.97
C ALA A 13 -20.50 1.28 -12.47
N GLY A 14 -19.43 1.43 -11.70
CA GLY A 14 -18.27 2.23 -12.07
C GLY A 14 -17.85 3.24 -11.00
N TYR A 15 -17.54 4.47 -11.40
CA TYR A 15 -16.87 5.47 -10.56
C TYR A 15 -17.80 6.66 -10.28
N CYS A 16 -17.90 7.11 -9.04
CA CYS A 16 -18.59 8.34 -8.70
C CYS A 16 -17.82 9.58 -9.25
N ARG A 17 -18.49 10.74 -9.30
CA ARG A 17 -17.90 11.98 -9.84
C ARG A 17 -16.56 12.36 -9.19
N LYS A 18 -16.42 12.17 -7.87
CA LYS A 18 -15.17 12.43 -7.16
C LYS A 18 -14.05 11.50 -7.67
N CYS A 19 -14.30 10.20 -7.74
CA CYS A 19 -13.32 9.24 -8.22
C CYS A 19 -12.95 9.45 -9.69
N LEU A 20 -13.90 9.83 -10.55
CA LEU A 20 -13.60 10.24 -11.93
C LEU A 20 -12.67 11.44 -11.96
N LYS A 21 -12.89 12.44 -11.10
CA LYS A 21 -12.01 13.62 -11.01
C LYS A 21 -10.62 13.24 -10.55
N ASP A 22 -10.51 12.48 -9.46
CA ASP A 22 -9.24 12.15 -8.82
C ASP A 22 -8.38 11.20 -9.70
N LEU A 23 -9.01 10.15 -10.26
CA LEU A 23 -8.33 9.17 -11.10
C LEU A 23 -8.09 9.71 -12.52
N PHE A 24 -9.12 10.26 -13.17
CA PHE A 24 -9.14 10.47 -14.62
C PHE A 24 -9.30 11.94 -15.04
N GLY A 25 -9.09 12.88 -14.11
CA GLY A 25 -9.23 14.31 -14.41
C GLY A 25 -10.66 14.73 -14.79
N GLY A 26 -11.66 13.98 -14.33
CA GLY A 26 -13.07 14.23 -14.61
C GLY A 26 -13.61 13.59 -15.90
N LYS A 27 -12.76 12.90 -16.67
CA LYS A 27 -13.21 12.18 -17.87
C LYS A 27 -14.06 10.97 -17.46
N LYS A 28 -15.09 10.69 -18.24
CA LYS A 28 -15.90 9.48 -18.09
C LYS A 28 -15.09 8.29 -18.61
N VAL A 29 -14.85 7.29 -17.75
CA VAL A 29 -14.05 6.12 -18.08
C VAL A 29 -14.84 4.85 -17.79
N GLU A 30 -14.73 3.89 -18.69
CA GLU A 30 -15.33 2.57 -18.54
C GLU A 30 -14.59 1.81 -17.42
N HIS A 31 -15.37 1.13 -16.55
CA HIS A 31 -14.80 0.33 -15.46
C HIS A 31 -14.52 -1.12 -15.85
N VAL A 32 -14.79 -1.47 -17.12
CA VAL A 32 -14.45 -2.76 -17.73
C VAL A 32 -13.43 -2.52 -18.83
N LEU A 33 -12.34 -3.23 -18.76
CA LEU A 33 -11.26 -3.18 -19.75
C LEU A 33 -11.65 -3.93 -21.01
N PRO A 34 -11.16 -3.51 -22.19
CA PRO A 34 -11.47 -4.18 -23.45
C PRO A 34 -10.65 -5.48 -23.66
N TYR A 35 -10.05 -6.03 -22.63
CA TYR A 35 -9.17 -7.21 -22.67
C TYR A 35 -9.68 -8.29 -21.72
N ASN A 36 -9.38 -9.55 -22.04
CA ASN A 36 -9.49 -10.65 -21.09
C ASN A 36 -8.36 -10.61 -20.06
N SER A 37 -8.56 -11.29 -18.92
CA SER A 37 -7.49 -11.43 -17.94
C SER A 37 -6.32 -12.23 -18.52
N PRO A 38 -5.07 -11.97 -18.07
CA PRO A 38 -3.87 -12.61 -18.58
C PRO A 38 -3.87 -14.14 -18.52
N TYR A 39 -4.71 -14.71 -17.69
CA TYR A 39 -4.76 -16.16 -17.43
C TYR A 39 -5.70 -16.92 -18.35
N LYS A 40 -6.51 -16.23 -19.16
CA LYS A 40 -7.45 -16.86 -20.10
C LYS A 40 -7.02 -16.76 -21.56
N GLU A 41 -5.97 -16.01 -21.86
CA GLU A 41 -5.43 -15.91 -23.20
C GLU A 41 -4.15 -16.73 -23.33
N ASP A 42 -4.21 -17.85 -24.07
CA ASP A 42 -3.05 -18.63 -24.55
C ASP A 42 -2.24 -17.88 -25.61
N SER A 43 -2.11 -16.56 -25.53
CA SER A 43 -1.40 -15.81 -26.55
C SER A 43 0.05 -15.54 -26.13
N ASN A 44 1.00 -16.09 -26.88
CA ASN A 44 2.44 -15.84 -26.79
C ASN A 44 2.77 -14.33 -26.80
N LEU A 45 1.98 -13.51 -27.49
CA LEU A 45 2.13 -12.06 -27.55
C LEU A 45 1.87 -11.39 -26.18
N TYR A 46 0.98 -11.94 -25.39
CA TYR A 46 0.67 -11.43 -24.04
C TYR A 46 1.77 -11.82 -23.06
N GLN A 47 2.28 -13.05 -23.17
CA GLN A 47 3.40 -13.52 -22.33
C GLN A 47 4.71 -12.77 -22.61
N GLU A 48 5.03 -12.46 -23.87
CA GLU A 48 6.20 -11.65 -24.22
C GLU A 48 6.10 -10.21 -23.68
N ARG A 49 4.91 -9.60 -23.69
CA ARG A 49 4.66 -8.28 -23.10
C ARG A 49 4.71 -8.30 -21.58
N ILE A 50 4.22 -9.38 -20.94
CA ILE A 50 4.28 -9.61 -19.49
C ILE A 50 5.73 -9.66 -19.02
N LEU A 51 6.58 -10.44 -19.66
CA LEU A 51 8.00 -10.61 -19.31
C LEU A 51 8.79 -9.31 -19.44
N LYS A 52 8.43 -8.43 -20.40
CA LYS A 52 9.05 -7.11 -20.58
C LYS A 52 8.55 -6.05 -19.61
N LEU A 53 7.37 -6.20 -19.01
CA LEU A 53 6.71 -5.20 -18.15
C LEU A 53 6.69 -5.59 -16.67
N SER A 54 7.11 -6.81 -16.33
CA SER A 54 7.20 -7.26 -14.93
C SER A 54 8.39 -6.61 -14.24
N ILE A 55 8.12 -5.61 -13.38
CA ILE A 55 9.16 -4.87 -12.62
C ILE A 55 9.57 -5.62 -11.34
N SER A 56 8.81 -6.62 -10.88
CA SER A 56 9.17 -7.46 -9.73
C SER A 56 8.55 -8.86 -9.85
N GLY A 57 9.32 -9.88 -9.50
CA GLY A 57 9.10 -11.29 -9.81
C GLY A 57 7.90 -12.01 -9.18
N VAL A 58 6.94 -11.34 -8.52
CA VAL A 58 5.85 -12.00 -7.80
C VAL A 58 4.45 -11.58 -8.30
N GLN A 59 4.25 -10.33 -8.71
CA GLN A 59 2.96 -9.86 -9.23
C GLN A 59 3.13 -9.10 -10.54
N ALA A 60 2.43 -9.54 -11.59
CA ALA A 60 2.40 -8.82 -12.87
C ALA A 60 1.84 -7.39 -12.66
N LYS A 61 2.54 -6.40 -13.22
CA LYS A 61 2.14 -4.98 -13.21
C LYS A 61 2.13 -4.49 -14.65
N TYR A 62 1.01 -3.94 -15.08
CA TYR A 62 0.85 -3.42 -16.43
C TYR A 62 0.78 -1.92 -16.41
N SER A 63 1.54 -1.30 -17.32
CA SER A 63 1.45 0.13 -17.56
C SER A 63 0.23 0.43 -18.44
N MET A 64 -0.60 1.40 -18.00
CA MET A 64 -1.83 1.77 -18.68
C MET A 64 -1.86 3.28 -18.94
N ARG A 65 -2.47 3.67 -20.05
CA ARG A 65 -2.81 5.07 -20.32
C ARG A 65 -4.29 5.22 -20.66
N LEU A 66 -4.80 6.44 -20.51
CA LEU A 66 -6.17 6.75 -20.90
C LEU A 66 -6.23 7.20 -22.36
N ASP A 67 -7.03 6.50 -23.17
CA ASP A 67 -7.34 6.86 -24.55
C ASP A 67 -8.87 7.02 -24.68
N GLY A 68 -9.30 8.29 -24.84
CA GLY A 68 -10.73 8.62 -24.77
C GLY A 68 -11.36 8.23 -23.42
N SER A 69 -12.29 7.28 -23.44
CA SER A 69 -12.96 6.70 -22.26
C SER A 69 -12.38 5.35 -21.82
N LYS A 70 -11.35 4.85 -22.50
CA LYS A 70 -10.81 3.50 -22.30
C LYS A 70 -9.40 3.54 -21.74
N LEU A 71 -9.12 2.63 -20.82
CA LEU A 71 -7.78 2.33 -20.36
C LEU A 71 -7.16 1.31 -21.31
N ILE A 72 -6.01 1.66 -21.88
CA ILE A 72 -5.28 0.81 -22.81
C ILE A 72 -3.88 0.50 -22.30
N LEU A 73 -3.36 -0.69 -22.62
CA LEU A 73 -1.98 -1.09 -22.34
C LEU A 73 -1.01 -0.20 -23.11
N THR A 74 0.10 0.15 -22.47
CA THR A 74 1.13 1.00 -23.09
C THR A 74 2.53 0.64 -22.60
N ASP A 75 3.49 0.70 -23.51
CA ASP A 75 4.91 0.54 -23.19
C ASP A 75 5.55 1.87 -22.78
N ARG A 76 4.90 3.00 -23.09
CA ARG A 76 5.38 4.37 -22.81
C ARG A 76 4.23 5.21 -22.24
N ASP A 77 4.57 6.21 -21.46
CA ASP A 77 3.66 7.27 -20.98
C ASP A 77 2.48 6.75 -20.17
N GLY A 78 2.70 5.63 -19.49
CA GLY A 78 1.70 5.06 -18.60
C GLY A 78 1.42 5.96 -17.41
N GLN A 79 0.17 6.33 -17.27
CA GLN A 79 -0.35 7.14 -16.17
C GLN A 79 -0.90 6.31 -15.02
N TYR A 80 -1.09 5.02 -15.26
CA TYR A 80 -1.68 4.08 -14.31
C TYR A 80 -0.87 2.79 -14.28
N ILE A 81 -0.97 2.11 -13.14
CA ILE A 81 -0.50 0.73 -12.96
C ILE A 81 -1.73 -0.15 -12.72
N LEU A 82 -1.84 -1.21 -13.48
CA LEU A 82 -2.86 -2.25 -13.32
C LEU A 82 -2.21 -3.50 -12.75
N LYS A 83 -2.78 -4.02 -11.66
CA LYS A 83 -2.35 -5.27 -11.02
C LYS A 83 -3.50 -6.28 -11.11
N PRO A 84 -3.41 -7.30 -11.97
CA PRO A 84 -4.39 -8.38 -12.02
C PRO A 84 -4.26 -9.31 -10.81
N ILE A 85 -5.11 -10.31 -10.75
CA ILE A 85 -4.97 -11.42 -9.80
C ILE A 85 -3.55 -12.02 -9.98
N PRO A 86 -2.74 -12.12 -8.91
CA PRO A 86 -1.40 -12.71 -9.02
C PRO A 86 -1.48 -14.23 -9.21
N VAL A 87 -0.42 -14.79 -9.79
CA VAL A 87 -0.22 -16.25 -9.88
C VAL A 87 0.71 -16.69 -8.77
N GLY A 88 0.42 -17.81 -8.13
CA GLY A 88 1.29 -18.36 -7.10
C GLY A 88 0.61 -19.40 -6.23
N GLN A 89 1.31 -19.83 -5.18
CA GLN A 89 0.82 -20.86 -4.25
C GLN A 89 0.17 -20.27 -2.98
N PHE A 90 -0.03 -18.94 -2.93
CA PHE A 90 -0.68 -18.28 -1.78
C PHE A 90 -2.20 -18.52 -1.78
N LYS A 91 -2.82 -18.35 -0.62
CA LYS A 91 -4.27 -18.50 -0.45
C LYS A 91 -5.02 -17.26 -0.97
N ASN A 92 -6.27 -17.46 -1.41
CA ASN A 92 -7.21 -16.39 -1.76
C ASN A 92 -6.64 -15.35 -2.75
N LEU A 93 -5.81 -15.75 -3.69
CA LEU A 93 -5.17 -14.82 -4.65
C LEU A 93 -6.19 -14.08 -5.51
N ASP A 94 -7.35 -14.68 -5.76
CA ASP A 94 -8.50 -14.04 -6.42
C ASP A 94 -8.99 -12.79 -5.69
N GLN A 95 -8.70 -12.65 -4.40
CA GLN A 95 -9.05 -11.51 -3.56
C GLN A 95 -7.96 -10.44 -3.46
N ALA A 96 -6.76 -10.68 -4.03
CA ALA A 96 -5.63 -9.75 -3.87
C ALA A 96 -5.93 -8.34 -4.41
N PRO A 97 -6.54 -8.14 -5.60
CA PRO A 97 -6.92 -6.81 -6.06
C PRO A 97 -7.90 -6.08 -5.12
N ALA A 98 -8.90 -6.79 -4.61
CA ALA A 98 -9.89 -6.22 -3.69
C ALA A 98 -9.32 -5.94 -2.30
N ASN A 99 -8.38 -6.76 -1.83
CA ASN A 99 -7.66 -6.58 -0.57
C ASN A 99 -6.76 -5.34 -0.63
N GLU A 100 -5.93 -5.20 -1.67
CA GLU A 100 -5.09 -4.01 -1.84
C GLU A 100 -5.95 -2.75 -1.93
N HIS A 101 -7.01 -2.77 -2.76
CA HIS A 101 -7.93 -1.64 -2.88
C HIS A 101 -8.57 -1.26 -1.54
N LEU A 102 -9.10 -2.22 -0.78
CA LEU A 102 -9.70 -1.95 0.53
C LEU A 102 -8.68 -1.33 1.49
N THR A 103 -7.49 -1.92 1.59
CA THR A 103 -6.47 -1.47 2.55
C THR A 103 -5.97 -0.06 2.19
N MET A 104 -5.78 0.24 0.90
CA MET A 104 -5.47 1.58 0.42
C MET A 104 -6.58 2.60 0.72
N GLN A 105 -7.86 2.21 0.56
CA GLN A 105 -9.00 3.07 0.88
C GLN A 105 -9.13 3.30 2.39
N LEU A 106 -8.88 2.30 3.23
CA LEU A 106 -8.82 2.46 4.69
C LEU A 106 -7.74 3.47 5.08
N ALA A 107 -6.52 3.33 4.55
CA ALA A 107 -5.40 4.23 4.79
C ALA A 107 -5.76 5.69 4.49
N GLY A 108 -6.29 5.95 3.30
CA GLY A 108 -6.61 7.31 2.85
C GLY A 108 -7.85 7.90 3.52
N GLN A 109 -8.93 7.12 3.67
CA GLN A 109 -10.20 7.64 4.18
C GLN A 109 -10.24 7.79 5.70
N LEU A 110 -9.58 6.90 6.46
CA LEU A 110 -9.71 6.85 7.92
C LEU A 110 -8.46 7.24 8.69
N PHE A 111 -7.27 7.03 8.11
CA PHE A 111 -6.01 7.15 8.86
C PHE A 111 -5.10 8.28 8.41
N LYS A 112 -5.58 9.19 7.54
CA LYS A 112 -4.82 10.36 7.06
C LYS A 112 -3.48 10.00 6.42
N ILE A 113 -3.38 8.82 5.82
CA ILE A 113 -2.22 8.40 5.06
C ILE A 113 -2.45 8.83 3.60
N THR A 114 -1.52 9.60 3.07
CA THR A 114 -1.59 9.99 1.66
C THR A 114 -1.36 8.77 0.78
N VAL A 115 -2.33 8.44 -0.05
CA VAL A 115 -2.28 7.34 -1.02
C VAL A 115 -2.62 7.87 -2.41
N PRO A 116 -2.07 7.30 -3.48
CA PRO A 116 -2.48 7.67 -4.83
C PRO A 116 -3.93 7.28 -5.10
N PRO A 117 -4.66 8.00 -5.97
CA PRO A 117 -5.98 7.60 -6.40
C PRO A 117 -5.98 6.18 -6.95
N ASN A 118 -6.89 5.34 -6.48
CA ASN A 118 -6.93 3.93 -6.80
C ASN A 118 -8.38 3.41 -6.89
N ALA A 119 -8.55 2.28 -7.54
CA ALA A 119 -9.85 1.69 -7.79
C ALA A 119 -9.77 0.19 -8.10
N ILE A 120 -10.91 -0.48 -8.08
CA ILE A 120 -11.11 -1.75 -8.77
C ILE A 120 -11.60 -1.47 -10.19
N THR A 121 -11.05 -2.19 -11.14
CA THR A 121 -11.54 -2.33 -12.51
C THR A 121 -11.70 -3.80 -12.85
N TYR A 122 -12.34 -4.11 -13.97
CA TYR A 122 -12.59 -5.49 -14.36
C TYR A 122 -12.09 -5.74 -15.78
N PHE A 123 -11.56 -6.91 -16.04
CA PHE A 123 -11.33 -7.40 -17.39
C PHE A 123 -12.68 -7.74 -18.06
N SER A 124 -12.70 -7.92 -19.38
CA SER A 124 -13.91 -8.29 -20.14
C SER A 124 -14.52 -9.63 -19.70
N ASP A 125 -13.72 -10.50 -19.11
CA ASP A 125 -14.13 -11.78 -18.51
C ASP A 125 -14.60 -11.65 -17.05
N HIS A 126 -14.82 -10.41 -16.56
CA HIS A 126 -15.21 -10.05 -15.20
C HIS A 126 -14.18 -10.36 -14.10
N SER A 127 -12.96 -10.74 -14.43
CA SER A 127 -11.89 -10.89 -13.44
C SER A 127 -11.48 -9.52 -12.90
N PRO A 128 -11.34 -9.35 -11.56
CA PRO A 128 -10.97 -8.06 -10.97
C PRO A 128 -9.49 -7.74 -11.18
N ALA A 129 -9.18 -6.45 -11.24
CA ALA A 129 -7.82 -5.93 -11.18
C ALA A 129 -7.78 -4.66 -10.32
N TYR A 130 -6.70 -4.46 -9.60
CA TYR A 130 -6.42 -3.22 -8.90
C TYR A 130 -5.80 -2.21 -9.87
N LEU A 131 -6.35 -1.02 -9.89
CA LEU A 131 -5.88 0.10 -10.71
C LEU A 131 -5.42 1.23 -9.78
N VAL A 132 -4.23 1.75 -10.01
CA VAL A 132 -3.70 2.90 -9.28
C VAL A 132 -3.12 3.93 -10.25
N LYS A 133 -3.43 5.21 -9.98
CA LYS A 133 -2.83 6.32 -10.72
C LYS A 133 -1.39 6.51 -10.26
N ARG A 134 -0.47 6.66 -11.19
CA ARG A 134 0.94 6.94 -10.88
C ARG A 134 1.07 8.34 -10.28
N PHE A 135 1.79 8.43 -9.19
CA PHE A 135 2.08 9.70 -8.50
C PHE A 135 3.40 10.31 -8.96
N ASP A 136 4.23 9.52 -9.64
CA ASP A 136 5.54 9.94 -10.16
C ASP A 136 5.45 10.60 -11.56
N VAL A 137 4.27 10.66 -12.17
CA VAL A 137 4.06 11.29 -13.48
C VAL A 137 3.63 12.75 -13.28
N LYS A 138 4.37 13.69 -13.88
CA LYS A 138 4.05 15.11 -13.83
C LYS A 138 2.82 15.44 -14.67
N SER A 139 2.11 16.49 -14.23
CA SER A 139 0.89 16.96 -14.92
C SER A 139 1.17 18.03 -15.98
N ASP A 140 2.44 18.21 -16.35
CA ASP A 140 2.91 19.28 -17.25
C ASP A 140 2.70 19.02 -18.76
N GLY A 141 2.15 17.84 -19.09
CA GLY A 141 1.94 17.43 -20.48
C GLY A 141 3.22 17.00 -21.22
N GLN A 142 4.37 16.99 -20.55
CA GLN A 142 5.68 16.61 -21.10
C GLN A 142 6.10 15.26 -20.55
N GLU A 143 5.38 14.23 -20.59
CA GLU A 143 5.78 12.83 -20.28
C GLU A 143 6.91 12.68 -19.22
N SER A 144 7.10 13.71 -18.38
CA SER A 144 8.16 13.79 -17.40
C SER A 144 7.75 13.15 -16.07
N LYS A 145 8.72 12.63 -15.33
CA LYS A 145 8.51 11.99 -14.05
C LYS A 145 9.28 12.71 -12.95
N TYR A 146 8.72 12.65 -11.76
CA TYR A 146 9.46 13.01 -10.56
C TYR A 146 10.55 11.96 -10.29
N PRO A 147 11.81 12.36 -10.06
CA PRO A 147 12.83 11.44 -9.57
C PRO A 147 12.36 10.80 -8.26
N GLN A 148 12.46 9.49 -8.18
CA GLN A 148 12.06 8.69 -7.03
C GLN A 148 13.11 7.61 -6.75
N GLU A 149 13.42 7.40 -5.46
CA GLU A 149 14.28 6.32 -5.00
C GLU A 149 13.63 5.62 -3.81
N ASP A 150 13.62 4.30 -3.83
CA ASP A 150 13.23 3.51 -2.65
C ASP A 150 14.36 3.51 -1.58
N PHE A 151 14.01 3.22 -0.32
CA PHE A 151 15.02 3.27 0.74
C PHE A 151 16.06 2.14 0.67
N ALA A 152 15.85 1.07 -0.12
CA ALA A 152 16.94 0.14 -0.42
C ALA A 152 17.99 0.81 -1.32
N GLN A 153 17.57 1.58 -2.33
CA GLN A 153 18.46 2.36 -3.19
C GLN A 153 19.20 3.44 -2.38
N ILE A 154 18.50 4.21 -1.56
CA ILE A 154 19.08 5.25 -0.69
C ILE A 154 20.11 4.65 0.30
N ALA A 155 19.81 3.47 0.85
CA ALA A 155 20.70 2.73 1.75
C ALA A 155 21.83 2.00 1.02
N GLN A 156 21.79 1.93 -0.33
CA GLN A 156 22.70 1.14 -1.15
C GLN A 156 22.70 -0.36 -0.81
N VAL A 157 21.53 -0.86 -0.39
CA VAL A 157 21.29 -2.27 -0.08
C VAL A 157 20.75 -2.96 -1.33
N THR A 158 21.51 -3.92 -1.85
CA THR A 158 21.19 -4.63 -3.11
C THR A 158 21.36 -6.13 -2.93
N GLU A 159 20.88 -6.92 -3.90
CA GLU A 159 21.08 -8.36 -3.91
C GLU A 159 22.57 -8.74 -3.95
N GLU A 160 23.38 -7.93 -4.62
CA GLU A 160 24.84 -8.15 -4.70
C GLU A 160 25.56 -7.93 -3.37
N THR A 161 25.10 -6.93 -2.58
CA THR A 161 25.76 -6.56 -1.32
C THR A 161 25.21 -7.34 -0.12
N HIS A 162 23.93 -7.72 -0.12
CA HIS A 162 23.20 -8.29 1.02
C HIS A 162 22.49 -9.62 0.71
N GLY A 163 22.61 -10.13 -0.53
CA GLY A 163 21.98 -11.38 -0.94
C GLY A 163 20.48 -11.23 -1.27
N LYS A 164 19.83 -12.34 -1.59
CA LYS A 164 18.44 -12.38 -2.12
C LYS A 164 17.39 -11.73 -1.21
N ASN A 165 17.61 -11.72 0.09
CA ASN A 165 16.67 -11.20 1.07
C ASN A 165 16.94 -9.75 1.48
N TYR A 166 17.85 -9.05 0.79
CA TYR A 166 18.29 -7.69 1.10
C TYR A 166 17.18 -6.71 1.45
N LYS A 167 16.00 -6.89 0.88
CA LYS A 167 14.84 -6.02 1.14
C LYS A 167 14.29 -6.11 2.56
N TYR A 168 14.74 -7.11 3.35
CA TYR A 168 14.36 -7.33 4.74
C TYR A 168 15.49 -7.09 5.75
N ASP A 169 16.66 -6.60 5.30
CA ASP A 169 17.85 -6.51 6.16
C ASP A 169 17.90 -5.25 7.04
N LEU A 170 17.06 -4.24 6.75
CA LEU A 170 16.96 -3.03 7.57
C LEU A 170 15.83 -3.13 8.59
N SER A 171 15.95 -2.36 9.67
CA SER A 171 14.85 -2.07 10.61
C SER A 171 14.09 -0.80 10.21
N TYR A 172 12.88 -0.59 10.77
CA TYR A 172 12.17 0.67 10.58
C TYR A 172 12.88 1.86 11.24
N GLU A 173 13.63 1.62 12.33
CA GLU A 173 14.51 2.63 12.93
C GLU A 173 15.56 3.12 11.93
N GLU A 174 16.22 2.22 11.21
CA GLU A 174 17.22 2.58 10.20
C GLU A 174 16.61 3.34 9.03
N ILE A 175 15.42 2.99 8.57
CA ILE A 175 14.68 3.78 7.57
C ILE A 175 14.42 5.20 8.12
N GLY A 176 14.03 5.33 9.39
CA GLY A 176 13.84 6.62 10.04
C GLY A 176 15.12 7.47 10.09
N LEU A 177 16.28 6.85 10.31
CA LEU A 177 17.59 7.53 10.25
C LEU A 177 17.92 8.01 8.84
N LEU A 178 17.60 7.22 7.81
CA LEU A 178 17.73 7.63 6.41
C LEU A 178 16.83 8.81 6.07
N ILE A 179 15.57 8.80 6.52
CA ILE A 179 14.66 9.95 6.37
C ILE A 179 15.29 11.20 6.98
N LYS A 180 15.81 11.12 8.22
CA LYS A 180 16.49 12.26 8.88
C LYS A 180 17.67 12.80 8.09
N ARG A 181 18.44 11.89 7.47
CA ARG A 181 19.67 12.25 6.75
C ARG A 181 19.40 12.87 5.39
N HIS A 182 18.38 12.38 4.66
CA HIS A 182 18.18 12.69 3.25
C HIS A 182 16.99 13.61 2.96
N ILE A 183 16.09 13.81 3.91
CA ILE A 183 14.89 14.62 3.70
C ILE A 183 14.95 15.86 4.60
N PRO A 184 15.07 17.07 4.03
CA PRO A 184 15.16 18.32 4.82
C PRO A 184 13.96 18.54 5.74
N THR A 185 12.76 18.16 5.30
CA THR A 185 11.50 18.28 6.06
C THR A 185 11.24 17.08 6.98
N TYR A 186 12.29 16.36 7.37
CA TYR A 186 12.22 15.08 8.10
C TYR A 186 11.28 15.05 9.29
N ALA A 187 11.11 16.15 10.02
CA ALA A 187 10.27 16.19 11.20
C ALA A 187 8.80 15.87 10.89
N ILE A 188 8.28 16.35 9.74
CA ILE A 188 6.94 16.03 9.25
C ILE A 188 6.91 14.64 8.62
N GLU A 189 7.94 14.31 7.86
CA GLU A 189 8.02 13.03 7.15
C GLU A 189 8.17 11.84 8.09
N LEU A 190 8.84 12.00 9.25
CA LEU A 190 8.90 10.98 10.29
C LEU A 190 7.54 10.69 10.95
N GLU A 191 6.70 11.71 11.14
CA GLU A 191 5.32 11.48 11.63
C GLU A 191 4.48 10.69 10.60
N LYS A 192 4.65 10.99 9.30
CA LYS A 192 3.99 10.25 8.22
C LYS A 192 4.50 8.80 8.16
N PHE A 193 5.81 8.62 8.25
CA PHE A 193 6.45 7.31 8.28
C PHE A 193 5.99 6.48 9.48
N PHE A 194 6.04 7.04 10.69
CA PHE A 194 5.56 6.39 11.91
C PHE A 194 4.10 5.94 11.78
N ARG A 195 3.23 6.82 11.28
CA ARG A 195 1.82 6.50 11.01
C ARG A 195 1.67 5.34 10.03
N LEU A 196 2.47 5.31 8.98
CA LEU A 196 2.44 4.26 7.97
C LEU A 196 2.93 2.92 8.53
N VAL A 197 3.99 2.90 9.34
CA VAL A 197 4.49 1.69 10.01
C VAL A 197 3.44 1.13 10.96
N LEU A 198 2.82 1.99 11.80
CA LEU A 198 1.73 1.59 12.69
C LEU A 198 0.51 1.04 11.92
N PHE A 199 0.16 1.66 10.79
CA PHE A 199 -0.91 1.20 9.92
C PHE A 199 -0.61 -0.19 9.36
N ASN A 200 0.59 -0.41 8.81
CA ASN A 200 1.01 -1.71 8.27
C ASN A 200 0.94 -2.81 9.33
N TYR A 201 1.33 -2.52 10.58
CA TYR A 201 1.20 -3.45 11.70
C TYR A 201 -0.26 -3.82 12.00
N ILE A 202 -1.13 -2.81 12.15
CA ILE A 202 -2.53 -3.02 12.51
C ILE A 202 -3.30 -3.75 11.42
N PHE A 203 -3.01 -3.46 10.15
CA PHE A 203 -3.67 -4.09 9.00
C PHE A 203 -2.90 -5.28 8.43
N LEU A 204 -1.92 -5.81 9.18
CA LEU A 204 -1.19 -7.05 8.90
C LEU A 204 -0.58 -7.08 7.49
N ASN A 205 0.12 -6.01 7.14
CA ASN A 205 0.98 -5.98 5.98
C ASN A 205 2.37 -6.51 6.33
N GLY A 206 2.54 -7.83 6.38
CA GLY A 206 3.79 -8.50 6.70
C GLY A 206 4.85 -8.43 5.60
N ASP A 207 4.57 -7.78 4.46
CA ASP A 207 5.53 -7.55 3.37
C ASP A 207 5.89 -6.06 3.19
N ALA A 208 5.67 -5.22 4.21
CA ALA A 208 6.05 -3.80 4.19
C ALA A 208 7.57 -3.62 4.37
N HIS A 209 8.35 -4.12 3.42
CA HIS A 209 9.82 -4.10 3.43
C HIS A 209 10.39 -2.75 2.96
N VAL A 210 11.72 -2.59 3.02
CA VAL A 210 12.43 -1.33 2.72
C VAL A 210 12.08 -0.71 1.36
N LYS A 211 11.76 -1.51 0.35
CA LYS A 211 11.38 -1.04 -1.01
C LYS A 211 9.95 -0.51 -1.10
N ASN A 212 9.11 -0.69 -0.08
CA ASN A 212 7.75 -0.13 -0.04
C ASN A 212 7.72 1.30 0.55
N PHE A 213 8.88 1.85 0.87
CA PHE A 213 9.06 3.23 1.31
C PHE A 213 9.99 3.93 0.33
N SER A 214 9.60 5.10 -0.16
CA SER A 214 10.39 5.85 -1.14
C SER A 214 10.37 7.35 -0.83
N ALA A 215 11.41 8.02 -1.29
CA ALA A 215 11.48 9.47 -1.36
C ALA A 215 11.34 9.93 -2.81
N MET A 216 10.76 11.10 -3.02
CA MET A 216 10.65 11.74 -4.33
C MET A 216 11.06 13.20 -4.25
N LEU A 217 11.63 13.70 -5.34
CA LEU A 217 11.96 15.12 -5.50
C LEU A 217 10.72 15.86 -6.02
N THR A 218 10.33 16.95 -5.36
CA THR A 218 9.22 17.82 -5.79
C THR A 218 9.67 18.84 -6.85
N ASP A 219 8.73 19.55 -7.45
CA ASP A 219 9.06 20.65 -8.39
C ASP A 219 9.77 21.83 -7.69
N GLU A 220 9.57 21.99 -6.38
CA GLU A 220 10.24 22.98 -5.54
C GLU A 220 11.67 22.59 -5.16
N GLY A 221 12.12 21.39 -5.53
CA GLY A 221 13.44 20.85 -5.22
C GLY A 221 13.58 20.20 -3.84
N ASP A 222 12.48 20.02 -3.12
CA ASP A 222 12.46 19.34 -1.84
C ASP A 222 12.28 17.82 -2.01
N HIS A 223 12.95 17.05 -1.15
CA HIS A 223 12.68 15.62 -1.02
C HIS A 223 11.59 15.40 0.04
N ILE A 224 10.59 14.61 -0.31
CA ILE A 224 9.50 14.18 0.58
C ILE A 224 9.28 12.67 0.46
N LEU A 225 8.61 12.07 1.45
CA LEU A 225 8.11 10.70 1.27
C LEU A 225 7.04 10.67 0.18
N THR A 226 7.09 9.63 -0.64
CA THR A 226 6.02 9.38 -1.63
C THR A 226 4.69 9.12 -0.95
N PRO A 227 3.56 9.28 -1.65
CA PRO A 227 2.32 8.63 -1.24
C PRO A 227 2.56 7.14 -0.96
N ALA A 228 1.88 6.57 0.04
CA ALA A 228 2.01 5.16 0.39
C ALA A 228 1.41 4.27 -0.71
N TYR A 229 2.06 3.15 -0.98
CA TYR A 229 1.67 2.17 -2.00
C TYR A 229 1.89 0.75 -1.50
N ASP A 230 1.35 -0.24 -2.22
CA ASP A 230 1.45 -1.67 -1.89
C ASP A 230 0.93 -1.98 -0.47
N LEU A 231 -0.19 -1.34 -0.06
CA LEU A 231 -0.84 -1.59 1.23
C LEU A 231 -1.90 -2.67 1.06
N LEU A 232 -1.68 -3.82 1.66
CA LEU A 232 -2.64 -4.92 1.68
C LEU A 232 -2.49 -5.76 2.95
N CYS A 233 -3.56 -6.45 3.36
CA CYS A 233 -3.49 -7.43 4.45
C CYS A 233 -2.90 -8.73 3.92
N THR A 234 -1.57 -8.87 3.95
CA THR A 234 -0.86 -10.04 3.39
C THR A 234 -1.22 -11.34 4.10
N ARG A 235 -1.59 -11.26 5.39
CA ARG A 235 -2.01 -12.41 6.21
C ARG A 235 -3.19 -13.20 5.63
N ILE A 236 -4.05 -12.58 4.82
CA ILE A 236 -5.13 -13.27 4.07
C ILE A 236 -4.56 -14.27 3.07
N HIS A 237 -3.41 -13.93 2.49
CA HIS A 237 -2.76 -14.73 1.46
C HIS A 237 -1.69 -15.66 2.04
N SER A 238 -1.03 -15.26 3.12
CA SER A 238 0.03 -15.98 3.82
C SER A 238 -0.24 -16.05 5.33
N PRO A 239 -1.11 -16.95 5.82
CA PRO A 239 -1.53 -16.98 7.23
C PRO A 239 -0.40 -17.20 8.24
N GLY A 240 0.72 -17.77 7.83
CA GLY A 240 1.88 -18.07 8.68
C GLY A 240 2.99 -17.02 8.66
N GLU A 241 2.80 -15.89 7.96
CA GLU A 241 3.85 -14.86 7.91
C GLU A 241 3.98 -14.07 9.22
N ALA A 242 5.11 -13.39 9.39
CA ALA A 242 5.34 -12.47 10.49
C ALA A 242 4.35 -11.30 10.49
N ASP A 243 4.14 -10.68 11.64
CA ASP A 243 3.25 -9.52 11.77
C ASP A 243 3.78 -8.27 11.04
N MET A 244 5.09 -8.19 10.85
CA MET A 244 5.80 -7.10 10.18
C MET A 244 6.94 -7.66 9.34
N ALA A 245 7.26 -6.99 8.24
CA ALA A 245 8.37 -7.35 7.37
C ALA A 245 9.74 -7.07 8.01
N LEU A 246 9.84 -5.99 8.79
CA LEU A 246 11.07 -5.52 9.43
C LEU A 246 10.83 -5.38 10.94
N THR A 247 11.90 -5.43 11.73
CA THR A 247 11.86 -5.10 13.16
C THR A 247 11.65 -3.59 13.36
N LEU A 248 11.01 -3.20 14.49
CA LEU A 248 10.91 -1.78 14.82
C LEU A 248 12.29 -1.17 15.11
N PHE A 249 13.14 -1.88 15.86
CA PHE A 249 14.42 -1.42 16.35
C PHE A 249 15.57 -2.17 15.68
N LYS A 250 16.69 -1.48 15.56
CA LYS A 250 17.95 -2.07 15.13
C LYS A 250 18.54 -2.93 16.26
N ASP A 251 18.91 -4.15 15.94
CA ASP A 251 19.67 -5.07 16.80
C ASP A 251 19.07 -5.35 18.20
N ARG A 252 17.78 -5.02 18.43
CA ARG A 252 17.12 -5.28 19.71
C ARG A 252 15.61 -5.43 19.58
N PHE A 253 14.99 -6.00 20.60
CA PHE A 253 13.57 -5.86 20.91
C PHE A 253 13.39 -4.94 22.11
N SER A 254 12.16 -4.47 22.32
CA SER A 254 11.80 -3.71 23.52
C SER A 254 11.45 -4.68 24.66
N GLU A 255 11.48 -4.21 25.90
CA GLU A 255 11.03 -4.99 27.07
C GLU A 255 9.58 -5.44 26.92
N ALA A 256 8.72 -4.62 26.30
CA ALA A 256 7.32 -4.96 26.09
C ALA A 256 7.16 -6.09 25.05
N PHE A 257 7.95 -6.09 23.98
CA PHE A 257 7.96 -7.19 23.02
C PHE A 257 8.47 -8.49 23.64
N ASP A 258 9.57 -8.43 24.39
CA ASP A 258 10.13 -9.62 25.08
C ASP A 258 9.11 -10.25 26.05
N ALA A 259 8.30 -9.42 26.71
CA ALA A 259 7.26 -9.90 27.63
C ALA A 259 6.02 -10.47 26.92
N ASN A 260 5.66 -9.96 25.74
CA ASN A 260 4.39 -10.32 25.08
C ASN A 260 4.57 -11.21 23.83
N GLY A 261 5.73 -11.22 23.21
CA GLY A 261 6.00 -11.89 21.93
C GLY A 261 5.38 -11.20 20.71
N PHE A 262 4.87 -9.98 20.86
CA PHE A 262 4.31 -9.14 19.79
C PHE A 262 4.36 -7.66 20.18
N TYR A 263 4.32 -6.77 19.20
CA TYR A 263 4.35 -5.33 19.45
C TYR A 263 3.03 -4.80 20.02
N THR A 264 3.16 -3.90 21.00
CA THR A 264 2.07 -3.30 21.76
C THR A 264 2.16 -1.75 21.70
N TYR A 265 1.27 -1.07 22.42
CA TYR A 265 1.29 0.38 22.57
C TYR A 265 2.66 0.90 23.03
N ASN A 266 3.27 0.21 24.00
CA ASN A 266 4.55 0.66 24.58
C ASN A 266 5.69 0.59 23.56
N ASP A 267 5.68 -0.43 22.70
CA ASP A 267 6.68 -0.58 21.63
C ASP A 267 6.59 0.56 20.62
N PHE A 268 5.38 0.91 20.19
CA PHE A 268 5.18 2.02 19.26
C PHE A 268 5.44 3.37 19.91
N LEU A 269 5.13 3.54 21.22
CA LEU A 269 5.50 4.76 21.95
C LEU A 269 7.01 4.94 21.95
N GLU A 270 7.75 3.89 22.31
CA GLU A 270 9.23 3.89 22.31
C GLU A 270 9.77 4.14 20.91
N PHE A 271 9.25 3.42 19.90
CA PHE A 271 9.67 3.58 18.51
C PHE A 271 9.51 5.03 18.02
N GLY A 272 8.36 5.66 18.28
CA GLY A 272 8.14 7.04 17.89
C GLY A 272 9.14 8.01 18.55
N MET A 273 9.50 7.78 19.81
CA MET A 273 10.51 8.57 20.52
C MET A 273 11.92 8.35 19.96
N VAL A 274 12.28 7.12 19.63
CA VAL A 274 13.56 6.77 18.98
C VAL A 274 13.67 7.45 17.60
N LEU A 275 12.59 7.55 16.86
CA LEU A 275 12.53 8.35 15.63
C LEU A 275 12.71 9.86 15.87
N GLY A 276 12.70 10.31 17.14
CA GLY A 276 12.82 11.72 17.53
C GLY A 276 11.52 12.51 17.42
N ILE A 277 10.38 11.84 17.36
CA ILE A 277 9.06 12.47 17.43
C ILE A 277 8.76 12.78 18.90
N LYS A 278 8.22 13.95 19.19
CA LYS A 278 7.83 14.32 20.57
C LYS A 278 6.77 13.33 21.09
N GLU A 279 6.94 12.86 22.32
CA GLU A 279 6.04 11.89 22.96
C GLU A 279 4.55 12.24 22.80
N THR A 280 4.19 13.50 23.08
CA THR A 280 2.81 13.99 22.94
C THR A 280 2.26 13.83 21.50
N ARG A 281 3.13 13.91 20.50
CA ARG A 281 2.75 13.70 19.09
C ARG A 281 2.61 12.21 18.79
N VAL A 282 3.52 11.38 19.31
CA VAL A 282 3.46 9.91 19.18
C VAL A 282 2.14 9.41 19.78
N VAL A 283 1.85 9.78 21.03
CA VAL A 283 0.59 9.43 21.72
C VAL A 283 -0.61 9.84 20.86
N LYS A 284 -0.64 11.09 20.39
CA LYS A 284 -1.74 11.58 19.56
C LYS A 284 -1.93 10.76 18.29
N ILE A 285 -0.84 10.38 17.60
CA ILE A 285 -0.92 9.57 16.37
C ILE A 285 -1.45 8.17 16.68
N ILE A 286 -0.97 7.53 17.76
CA ILE A 286 -1.45 6.20 18.16
C ILE A 286 -2.94 6.25 18.50
N GLU A 287 -3.38 7.25 19.30
CA GLU A 287 -4.78 7.39 19.69
C GLU A 287 -5.73 7.66 18.50
N GLU A 288 -5.24 8.23 17.40
CA GLU A 288 -6.04 8.40 16.17
C GLU A 288 -6.45 7.05 15.52
N PHE A 289 -5.84 5.94 15.91
CA PHE A 289 -6.23 4.60 15.45
C PHE A 289 -7.36 3.98 16.29
N ASN A 290 -7.62 4.50 17.48
CA ASN A 290 -8.66 3.98 18.38
C ASN A 290 -10.06 4.46 17.97
N GLY A 291 -11.08 3.66 18.32
CA GLY A 291 -12.49 4.02 18.15
C GLY A 291 -12.97 4.14 16.71
N LYS A 292 -12.31 3.49 15.77
CA LYS A 292 -12.67 3.52 14.34
C LYS A 292 -13.34 2.24 13.84
N GLU A 293 -13.61 1.28 14.71
CA GLU A 293 -14.07 -0.08 14.36
C GLU A 293 -15.31 -0.03 13.49
N ALA A 294 -16.31 0.78 13.85
CA ALA A 294 -17.55 0.91 13.07
C ALA A 294 -17.31 1.48 11.67
N SER A 295 -16.36 2.43 11.53
CA SER A 295 -16.01 3.03 10.24
C SER A 295 -15.21 2.06 9.38
N ILE A 296 -14.30 1.30 9.97
CA ILE A 296 -13.55 0.23 9.30
C ILE A 296 -14.52 -0.85 8.81
N ASP A 297 -15.40 -1.34 9.67
CA ASP A 297 -16.40 -2.35 9.33
C ASP A 297 -17.28 -1.91 8.17
N LYS A 298 -17.71 -0.65 8.17
CA LYS A 298 -18.52 -0.10 7.07
C LYS A 298 -17.77 -0.13 5.74
N LEU A 299 -16.47 0.21 5.71
CA LEU A 299 -15.67 0.14 4.49
C LEU A 299 -15.40 -1.31 4.07
N VAL A 300 -15.13 -2.22 5.02
CA VAL A 300 -14.97 -3.65 4.74
C VAL A 300 -16.25 -4.22 4.14
N ASP A 301 -17.42 -3.90 4.71
CA ASP A 301 -18.71 -4.38 4.20
C ASP A 301 -19.03 -3.82 2.79
N ALA A 302 -18.64 -2.59 2.53
CA ALA A 302 -18.83 -1.96 1.22
C ALA A 302 -17.77 -2.38 0.18
N SER A 303 -16.69 -3.05 0.59
CA SER A 303 -15.59 -3.47 -0.29
C SER A 303 -15.99 -4.60 -1.25
N PHE A 304 -15.12 -4.86 -2.22
CA PHE A 304 -15.30 -5.93 -3.22
C PHE A 304 -14.72 -7.28 -2.78
N LEU A 305 -14.30 -7.40 -1.53
CA LEU A 305 -13.94 -8.69 -0.96
C LEU A 305 -15.13 -9.65 -0.91
N ARG A 306 -14.88 -10.93 -1.09
CA ARG A 306 -15.87 -12.01 -0.87
C ARG A 306 -16.31 -12.03 0.60
N SER A 307 -17.56 -12.43 0.87
CA SER A 307 -18.18 -12.32 2.20
C SER A 307 -17.41 -13.06 3.30
N ASP A 308 -16.87 -14.25 3.01
CA ASP A 308 -16.03 -15.01 3.95
C ASP A 308 -14.71 -14.26 4.27
N ILE A 309 -14.11 -13.62 3.28
CA ILE A 309 -12.87 -12.84 3.45
C ILE A 309 -13.13 -11.54 4.22
N LYS A 310 -14.29 -10.90 4.05
CA LYS A 310 -14.69 -9.75 4.90
C LYS A 310 -14.74 -10.13 6.39
N VAL A 311 -15.29 -11.29 6.72
CA VAL A 311 -15.32 -11.80 8.10
C VAL A 311 -13.90 -12.01 8.62
N ILE A 312 -13.05 -12.68 7.84
CA ILE A 312 -11.63 -12.92 8.18
C ILE A 312 -10.89 -11.59 8.38
N TYR A 313 -11.01 -10.64 7.46
CA TYR A 313 -10.38 -9.32 7.54
C TYR A 313 -10.76 -8.60 8.85
N LYS A 314 -12.07 -8.54 9.15
CA LYS A 314 -12.57 -7.91 10.38
C LYS A 314 -12.05 -8.60 11.66
N SER A 315 -12.00 -9.93 11.67
CA SER A 315 -11.45 -10.68 12.80
C SER A 315 -9.97 -10.38 13.02
N MET A 316 -9.19 -10.38 11.94
CA MET A 316 -7.74 -10.17 11.99
C MET A 316 -7.37 -8.78 12.53
N TYR A 317 -7.97 -7.70 12.01
CA TYR A 317 -7.63 -6.37 12.48
C TYR A 317 -8.11 -6.12 13.92
N ARG A 318 -9.25 -6.71 14.34
CA ARG A 318 -9.74 -6.59 15.73
C ARG A 318 -8.81 -7.30 16.72
N ASP A 319 -8.33 -8.50 16.37
CA ASP A 319 -7.31 -9.18 17.19
C ASP A 319 -6.06 -8.33 17.32
N LYS A 320 -5.60 -7.74 16.20
CA LYS A 320 -4.43 -6.85 16.20
C LYS A 320 -4.66 -5.59 17.03
N MET A 321 -5.84 -4.97 16.93
CA MET A 321 -6.19 -3.82 17.77
C MET A 321 -6.22 -4.20 19.26
N THR A 322 -6.78 -5.35 19.62
CA THR A 322 -6.77 -5.82 21.01
C THR A 322 -5.35 -5.96 21.54
N ARG A 323 -4.44 -6.59 20.78
CA ARG A 323 -3.03 -6.75 21.17
C ARG A 323 -2.31 -5.42 21.25
N MET A 324 -2.53 -4.52 20.29
CA MET A 324 -1.93 -3.18 20.25
C MET A 324 -2.22 -2.37 21.53
N TRP A 325 -3.41 -2.52 22.14
CA TRP A 325 -3.80 -1.75 23.33
C TRP A 325 -3.40 -2.39 24.66
N ILE A 326 -2.71 -3.52 24.64
CA ILE A 326 -2.09 -4.05 25.87
C ILE A 326 -1.02 -3.08 26.35
N ARG A 327 -1.14 -2.66 27.61
CA ARG A 327 -0.18 -1.76 28.26
C ARG A 327 0.77 -2.60 29.11
N TYR A 328 2.05 -2.58 28.76
CA TYR A 328 3.09 -3.15 29.61
C TYR A 328 3.31 -2.19 30.79
N LYS A 329 3.13 -2.70 32.00
CA LYS A 329 3.43 -1.98 33.24
C LYS A 329 4.77 -2.49 33.76
N LYS A 330 5.74 -1.58 33.90
CA LYS A 330 6.99 -1.87 34.60
C LYS A 330 6.74 -2.13 36.08
#